data_31d42a810850e4c9b12fb10666a2152a
#
_entry.id   31d42a810850e4c9b12fb10666a2152a
#
_cell.length_a   1.000
_cell.length_b   1.000
_cell.length_c   1.000
_cell.angle_alpha   90.00
_cell.angle_beta   90.00
_cell.angle_gamma   90.00
#
_symmetry.space_group_name_H-M   'P 1'
#
loop_
_entity.id
_entity.type
_entity.pdbx_description
1 polymer ?
#
loop_
_entity_poly.entity_id
_entity_poly.type
_entity_poly.pdbx_seq_one_letter_code
_entity_poly.pdbx_strand_id
1 'polypeptide(L)'
;MPIRIAVILTACAVMLSTASGQAPLTTAQIAKRVSSSVVLIQGKTASGDVLGSGFIVSKDGKIVTNLHVIREMESASVQLATGEIFDSVTVLATDERKDLAVVQIAGFCLPALAMGDSNDISVGERVVVVGCPRGLAGTVTAGILSSVRDSGGGLKVLQTDAALNPGNSGGPLVNSKGQAIGVIAFKLESSEGLNFAIPINYVRGILYALHGPITLDQMRKALPPTTALPLDSGTSGMSLKETLGWLERAISISSIHYVEVTKDVTIALAPVHFDSCTVSFDLTEVWLWDKDHSRRMVTRSTIPLDALDHGNIKQDPVYLSDSESLDIWVVFLRTKSDVIVEEFREDPVNPTRNNGSNAVLPFTRQPIARRVLEAFDHAADLCRKDKP
;
A
#
# COMPACT_ATOMS: atom_id res chain seq x y z
N MET A 1 -10.38 -84.08 -31.86
CA MET A 1 -10.59 -82.70 -32.21
C MET A 1 -10.26 -81.87 -30.98
N PRO A 2 -9.12 -81.11 -30.90
CA PRO A 2 -8.83 -80.21 -29.78
C PRO A 2 -9.27 -78.80 -30.12
N ILE A 3 -9.99 -78.22 -29.19
CA ILE A 3 -10.45 -76.83 -29.18
C ILE A 3 -9.26 -75.91 -28.84
N ARG A 4 -8.93 -75.01 -29.78
CA ARG A 4 -7.93 -73.98 -29.58
C ARG A 4 -8.60 -72.75 -28.87
N ILE A 5 -8.22 -72.48 -27.61
CA ILE A 5 -8.61 -71.30 -26.92
C ILE A 5 -7.64 -70.16 -27.34
N ALA A 6 -8.16 -69.16 -28.02
CA ALA A 6 -7.44 -67.95 -28.37
C ALA A 6 -7.51 -66.99 -27.16
N VAL A 7 -6.38 -66.73 -26.51
CA VAL A 7 -6.25 -65.72 -25.46
C VAL A 7 -6.03 -64.37 -26.16
N ILE A 8 -7.01 -63.47 -26.10
CA ILE A 8 -6.89 -62.08 -26.57
C ILE A 8 -6.30 -61.25 -25.42
N LEU A 9 -5.04 -60.94 -25.51
CA LEU A 9 -4.37 -59.97 -24.63
C LEU A 9 -4.78 -58.55 -25.10
N THR A 10 -5.72 -57.93 -24.38
CA THR A 10 -6.07 -56.53 -24.55
C THR A 10 -5.02 -55.69 -23.80
N ALA A 11 -4.07 -55.14 -24.55
CA ALA A 11 -3.11 -54.16 -24.01
C ALA A 11 -3.85 -52.84 -23.73
N CYS A 12 -4.12 -52.56 -22.45
CA CYS A 12 -4.65 -51.28 -22.01
C CYS A 12 -3.50 -50.27 -22.03
N ALA A 13 -3.33 -49.53 -23.11
CA ALA A 13 -2.41 -48.39 -23.18
C ALA A 13 -2.93 -47.26 -22.31
N VAL A 14 -2.39 -47.18 -21.09
CA VAL A 14 -2.59 -46.02 -20.23
C VAL A 14 -1.85 -44.84 -20.87
N MET A 15 -2.59 -43.97 -21.54
CA MET A 15 -2.10 -42.68 -22.00
C MET A 15 -1.86 -41.84 -20.74
N LEU A 16 -0.63 -41.81 -20.22
CA LEU A 16 -0.19 -40.78 -19.30
C LEU A 16 -0.18 -39.46 -20.08
N SER A 17 -1.23 -38.68 -19.93
CA SER A 17 -1.24 -37.27 -20.32
C SER A 17 -0.22 -36.57 -19.42
N THR A 18 1.02 -36.46 -19.89
CA THR A 18 1.98 -35.53 -19.28
C THR A 18 1.42 -34.14 -19.46
N ALA A 19 0.81 -33.62 -18.40
CA ALA A 19 0.54 -32.20 -18.31
C ALA A 19 1.90 -31.49 -18.47
N SER A 20 2.15 -30.95 -19.66
CA SER A 20 3.35 -30.19 -19.99
C SER A 20 3.28 -28.88 -19.23
N GLY A 21 3.52 -28.93 -17.94
CA GLY A 21 3.74 -27.75 -17.11
C GLY A 21 5.00 -27.05 -17.65
N GLN A 22 4.83 -25.89 -18.25
CA GLN A 22 5.92 -25.09 -18.74
C GLN A 22 6.89 -24.82 -17.57
N ALA A 23 8.16 -25.19 -17.72
CA ALA A 23 9.15 -24.98 -16.68
C ALA A 23 9.19 -23.48 -16.27
N PRO A 24 9.40 -23.16 -14.97
CA PRO A 24 9.49 -21.78 -14.51
C PRO A 24 10.56 -21.03 -15.28
N LEU A 25 10.26 -19.78 -15.69
CA LEU A 25 11.21 -18.94 -16.39
C LEU A 25 12.36 -18.53 -15.45
N THR A 26 13.57 -18.45 -15.98
CA THR A 26 14.71 -17.84 -15.27
C THR A 26 14.50 -16.32 -15.13
N THR A 27 15.18 -15.69 -14.17
CA THR A 27 15.15 -14.21 -14.00
C THR A 27 15.48 -13.49 -15.31
N ALA A 28 16.51 -13.95 -16.06
CA ALA A 28 16.89 -13.35 -17.34
C ALA A 28 15.79 -13.49 -18.41
N GLN A 29 15.10 -14.63 -18.46
CA GLN A 29 13.98 -14.84 -19.39
C GLN A 29 12.76 -13.97 -19.02
N ILE A 30 12.47 -13.84 -17.71
CA ILE A 30 11.43 -12.94 -17.21
C ILE A 30 11.77 -11.49 -17.59
N ALA A 31 12.98 -11.03 -17.29
CA ALA A 31 13.44 -9.70 -17.64
C ALA A 31 13.26 -9.41 -19.14
N LYS A 32 13.77 -10.29 -20.01
CA LYS A 32 13.65 -10.14 -21.47
C LYS A 32 12.21 -10.07 -21.93
N ARG A 33 11.31 -10.86 -21.33
CA ARG A 33 9.87 -10.91 -21.67
C ARG A 33 9.11 -9.68 -21.23
N VAL A 34 9.45 -9.13 -20.07
CA VAL A 34 8.66 -8.11 -19.35
C VAL A 34 9.14 -6.69 -19.64
N SER A 35 10.46 -6.49 -19.86
CA SER A 35 11.04 -5.15 -19.99
C SER A 35 10.39 -4.28 -21.07
N SER A 36 9.95 -4.87 -22.18
CA SER A 36 9.27 -4.12 -23.24
C SER A 36 7.90 -3.55 -22.82
N SER A 37 7.30 -4.12 -21.79
CA SER A 37 6.00 -3.66 -21.27
C SER A 37 6.17 -2.66 -20.13
N VAL A 38 7.37 -2.47 -19.59
CA VAL A 38 7.64 -1.53 -18.50
C VAL A 38 8.02 -0.17 -19.08
N VAL A 39 7.47 0.87 -18.50
CA VAL A 39 7.64 2.26 -18.98
C VAL A 39 8.19 3.14 -17.86
N LEU A 40 8.95 4.16 -18.26
CA LEU A 40 9.30 5.28 -17.41
C LEU A 40 8.18 6.32 -17.47
N ILE A 41 7.70 6.73 -16.32
CA ILE A 41 6.80 7.88 -16.16
C ILE A 41 7.62 9.02 -15.56
N GLN A 42 7.68 10.12 -16.25
CA GLN A 42 8.39 11.31 -15.79
C GLN A 42 7.51 12.52 -15.90
N GLY A 43 7.65 13.47 -14.98
CA GLY A 43 6.84 14.67 -14.99
C GLY A 43 7.41 15.75 -14.10
N LYS A 44 6.83 16.93 -14.23
CA LYS A 44 7.18 18.10 -13.42
C LYS A 44 6.13 18.33 -12.36
N THR A 45 6.60 18.67 -11.18
CA THR A 45 5.80 19.14 -10.05
C THR A 45 6.28 20.54 -9.65
N ALA A 46 5.54 21.23 -8.81
CA ALA A 46 5.98 22.50 -8.23
C ALA A 46 7.31 22.43 -7.47
N SER A 47 7.69 21.22 -6.98
CA SER A 47 8.91 20.97 -6.21
C SER A 47 10.07 20.40 -7.04
N GLY A 48 9.88 20.13 -8.33
CA GLY A 48 10.90 19.59 -9.23
C GLY A 48 10.45 18.41 -10.07
N ASP A 49 11.40 17.72 -10.66
CA ASP A 49 11.14 16.57 -11.53
C ASP A 49 10.86 15.32 -10.69
N VAL A 50 9.86 14.54 -11.10
CA VAL A 50 9.48 13.26 -10.50
C VAL A 50 9.63 12.15 -11.53
N LEU A 51 10.16 11.03 -11.07
CA LEU A 51 10.35 9.82 -11.87
C LEU A 51 9.66 8.64 -11.19
N GLY A 52 9.00 7.80 -11.96
CA GLY A 52 8.42 6.54 -11.53
C GLY A 52 8.36 5.53 -12.66
N SER A 53 7.88 4.37 -12.36
CA SER A 53 7.64 3.30 -13.33
C SER A 53 6.14 3.09 -13.55
N GLY A 54 5.82 2.46 -14.65
CA GLY A 54 4.52 1.91 -14.95
C GLY A 54 4.67 0.66 -15.80
N PHE A 55 3.58 -0.02 -16.07
CA PHE A 55 3.58 -1.10 -17.06
C PHE A 55 2.30 -1.12 -17.88
N ILE A 56 2.46 -1.45 -19.16
CA ILE A 56 1.39 -1.50 -20.14
C ILE A 56 0.51 -2.74 -19.86
N VAL A 57 -0.80 -2.57 -19.71
CA VAL A 57 -1.76 -3.64 -19.45
C VAL A 57 -2.71 -3.88 -20.62
N SER A 58 -2.67 -3.02 -21.65
CA SER A 58 -3.45 -3.20 -22.87
C SER A 58 -2.73 -2.66 -24.11
N LYS A 59 -3.00 -3.24 -25.26
CA LYS A 59 -2.35 -2.88 -26.54
C LYS A 59 -2.69 -1.46 -27.01
N ASP A 60 -3.75 -0.86 -26.50
CA ASP A 60 -4.22 0.49 -26.81
C ASP A 60 -3.61 1.56 -25.90
N GLY A 61 -2.63 1.19 -25.04
CA GLY A 61 -1.83 2.12 -24.27
C GLY A 61 -2.32 2.42 -22.85
N LYS A 62 -3.12 1.52 -22.24
CA LYS A 62 -3.41 1.62 -20.81
C LYS A 62 -2.21 1.18 -19.99
N ILE A 63 -1.81 2.00 -19.04
CA ILE A 63 -0.64 1.82 -18.19
C ILE A 63 -1.09 1.90 -16.73
N VAL A 64 -0.63 0.94 -15.94
CA VAL A 64 -0.80 0.94 -14.48
C VAL A 64 0.43 1.52 -13.83
N THR A 65 0.21 2.34 -12.81
CA THR A 65 1.24 2.93 -11.95
C THR A 65 0.67 3.20 -10.55
N ASN A 66 1.46 3.74 -9.65
CA ASN A 66 0.94 4.26 -8.38
C ASN A 66 0.36 5.66 -8.57
N LEU A 67 -0.64 5.97 -7.74
CA LEU A 67 -1.22 7.30 -7.73
C LEU A 67 -0.21 8.35 -7.26
N HIS A 68 0.60 8.06 -6.23
CA HIS A 68 1.60 8.99 -5.72
C HIS A 68 2.67 9.38 -6.77
N VAL A 69 2.89 8.54 -7.81
CA VAL A 69 3.82 8.85 -8.90
C VAL A 69 3.30 10.04 -9.73
N ILE A 70 1.99 10.05 -10.03
CA ILE A 70 1.39 11.06 -10.95
C ILE A 70 0.62 12.17 -10.24
N ARG A 71 0.32 12.03 -8.95
CA ARG A 71 -0.60 12.86 -8.20
C ARG A 71 -0.27 14.36 -8.25
N GLU A 72 1.00 14.69 -8.07
CA GLU A 72 1.47 16.08 -8.03
C GLU A 72 2.02 16.58 -9.37
N MET A 73 1.99 15.73 -10.42
CA MET A 73 2.52 16.09 -11.72
C MET A 73 1.64 17.13 -12.40
N GLU A 74 2.24 18.24 -12.81
CA GLU A 74 1.62 19.26 -13.66
C GLU A 74 1.62 18.84 -15.14
N SER A 75 2.68 18.16 -15.53
CA SER A 75 2.82 17.52 -16.83
C SER A 75 3.47 16.15 -16.66
N ALA A 76 3.10 15.20 -17.50
CA ALA A 76 3.70 13.87 -17.52
C ALA A 76 4.02 13.45 -18.95
N SER A 77 5.11 12.69 -19.10
CA SER A 77 5.41 11.93 -20.30
C SER A 77 5.69 10.49 -19.94
N VAL A 78 5.44 9.61 -20.89
CA VAL A 78 5.70 8.18 -20.80
C VAL A 78 6.74 7.80 -21.83
N GLN A 79 7.86 7.23 -21.38
CA GLN A 79 8.89 6.70 -22.27
C GLN A 79 8.84 5.19 -22.29
N LEU A 80 8.69 4.62 -23.48
CA LEU A 80 8.73 3.17 -23.71
C LEU A 80 10.19 2.65 -23.65
N ALA A 81 10.31 1.33 -23.49
CA ALA A 81 11.62 0.66 -23.55
C ALA A 81 12.32 0.82 -24.91
N THR A 82 11.60 1.15 -25.97
CA THR A 82 12.14 1.49 -27.29
C THR A 82 12.78 2.89 -27.36
N GLY A 83 12.56 3.71 -26.33
CA GLY A 83 12.98 5.13 -26.30
C GLY A 83 11.90 6.09 -26.84
N GLU A 84 10.79 5.58 -27.38
CA GLU A 84 9.66 6.41 -27.83
C GLU A 84 9.02 7.14 -26.64
N ILE A 85 8.67 8.41 -26.81
CA ILE A 85 8.14 9.28 -25.76
C ILE A 85 6.74 9.75 -26.16
N PHE A 86 5.81 9.65 -25.22
CA PHE A 86 4.43 10.15 -25.33
C PHE A 86 4.23 11.28 -24.31
N ASP A 87 4.07 12.49 -24.77
CA ASP A 87 3.86 13.68 -23.92
C ASP A 87 2.38 13.92 -23.57
N SER A 88 1.47 13.27 -24.28
CA SER A 88 0.03 13.35 -24.01
C SER A 88 -0.37 12.15 -23.15
N VAL A 89 -0.50 12.38 -21.86
CA VAL A 89 -0.90 11.39 -20.87
C VAL A 89 -2.24 11.81 -20.27
N THR A 90 -3.23 10.94 -20.33
CA THR A 90 -4.53 11.13 -19.68
C THR A 90 -4.73 10.12 -18.57
N VAL A 91 -5.57 10.44 -17.59
CA VAL A 91 -5.91 9.57 -16.47
C VAL A 91 -7.26 8.96 -16.70
N LEU A 92 -7.35 7.64 -16.60
CA LEU A 92 -8.59 6.88 -16.75
C LEU A 92 -9.23 6.48 -15.42
N ALA A 93 -8.44 6.27 -14.40
CA ALA A 93 -8.94 5.94 -13.06
C ALA A 93 -7.85 6.17 -12.01
N THR A 94 -8.30 6.45 -10.78
CA THR A 94 -7.45 6.51 -9.58
C THR A 94 -8.12 5.81 -8.42
N ASP A 95 -7.33 5.21 -7.55
CA ASP A 95 -7.77 4.65 -6.27
C ASP A 95 -6.81 5.12 -5.18
N GLU A 96 -7.22 6.14 -4.42
CA GLU A 96 -6.40 6.72 -3.35
C GLU A 96 -6.10 5.71 -2.24
N ARG A 97 -7.08 4.92 -1.89
CA ARG A 97 -6.95 3.96 -0.80
C ARG A 97 -5.95 2.86 -1.11
N LYS A 98 -5.80 2.51 -2.39
CA LYS A 98 -4.87 1.47 -2.85
C LYS A 98 -3.62 2.04 -3.50
N ASP A 99 -3.49 3.38 -3.56
CA ASP A 99 -2.38 4.07 -4.24
C ASP A 99 -2.17 3.55 -5.68
N LEU A 100 -3.26 3.41 -6.44
CA LEU A 100 -3.26 2.94 -7.81
C LEU A 100 -3.78 4.01 -8.77
N ALA A 101 -3.21 4.05 -9.97
CA ALA A 101 -3.69 4.85 -11.08
C ALA A 101 -3.61 4.07 -12.40
N VAL A 102 -4.54 4.35 -13.30
CA VAL A 102 -4.50 3.92 -14.69
C VAL A 102 -4.41 5.15 -15.57
N VAL A 103 -3.34 5.24 -16.33
CA VAL A 103 -3.13 6.31 -17.32
C VAL A 103 -3.21 5.75 -18.73
N GLN A 104 -3.45 6.62 -19.70
CA GLN A 104 -3.59 6.29 -21.12
C GLN A 104 -2.63 7.14 -21.94
N ILE A 105 -1.93 6.49 -22.86
CA ILE A 105 -1.20 7.11 -23.98
C ILE A 105 -1.85 6.74 -25.32
N ALA A 106 -1.62 7.53 -26.37
CA ALA A 106 -2.12 7.24 -27.71
C ALA A 106 -1.25 6.18 -28.41
N GLY A 107 -1.17 4.97 -27.81
CA GLY A 107 -0.37 3.88 -28.33
C GLY A 107 -1.20 2.89 -29.14
N PHE A 108 -0.54 2.19 -30.07
CA PHE A 108 -1.12 1.14 -30.88
C PHE A 108 -0.25 -0.10 -30.93
N CYS A 109 -0.84 -1.28 -30.74
CA CYS A 109 -0.14 -2.56 -30.69
C CYS A 109 0.98 -2.65 -29.67
N LEU A 110 0.88 -1.94 -28.56
CA LEU A 110 1.89 -1.93 -27.50
C LEU A 110 2.02 -3.29 -26.81
N PRO A 111 3.22 -3.65 -26.32
CA PRO A 111 3.46 -4.91 -25.61
C PRO A 111 2.80 -4.88 -24.23
N ALA A 112 1.61 -5.45 -24.10
CA ALA A 112 0.90 -5.54 -22.83
C ALA A 112 1.44 -6.68 -21.96
N LEU A 113 1.70 -6.39 -20.68
CA LEU A 113 2.10 -7.39 -19.69
C LEU A 113 0.88 -8.18 -19.22
N ALA A 114 1.00 -9.49 -19.26
CA ALA A 114 -0.06 -10.37 -18.75
C ALA A 114 -0.17 -10.21 -17.22
N MET A 115 -1.40 -10.06 -16.72
CA MET A 115 -1.71 -10.04 -15.30
C MET A 115 -1.97 -11.47 -14.81
N GLY A 116 -1.24 -11.88 -13.77
CA GLY A 116 -1.48 -13.13 -13.04
C GLY A 116 -2.60 -12.99 -12.00
N ASP A 117 -2.69 -13.93 -11.09
CA ASP A 117 -3.60 -13.89 -9.95
C ASP A 117 -2.77 -13.74 -8.65
N SER A 118 -2.98 -12.63 -7.92
CA SER A 118 -2.28 -12.39 -6.66
C SER A 118 -2.81 -13.23 -5.49
N ASN A 119 -3.88 -14.00 -5.70
CA ASN A 119 -4.34 -14.99 -4.71
C ASN A 119 -3.69 -16.38 -4.96
N ASP A 120 -3.12 -16.61 -6.15
CA ASP A 120 -2.47 -17.88 -6.54
C ASP A 120 -0.95 -17.73 -6.48
N ILE A 121 -0.44 -17.18 -5.38
CA ILE A 121 0.99 -17.06 -5.13
C ILE A 121 1.31 -17.52 -3.70
N SER A 122 2.39 -18.27 -3.55
CA SER A 122 2.81 -18.83 -2.27
C SER A 122 4.00 -18.05 -1.69
N VAL A 123 4.03 -17.92 -0.36
CA VAL A 123 5.20 -17.41 0.36
C VAL A 123 6.41 -18.31 0.06
N GLY A 124 7.57 -17.70 -0.22
CA GLY A 124 8.78 -18.36 -0.69
C GLY A 124 8.87 -18.48 -2.22
N GLU A 125 7.81 -18.14 -2.96
CA GLU A 125 7.84 -18.17 -4.43
C GLU A 125 8.72 -17.04 -4.97
N ARG A 126 9.54 -17.37 -5.99
CA ARG A 126 10.42 -16.40 -6.65
C ARG A 126 9.60 -15.31 -7.33
N VAL A 127 10.03 -14.08 -7.11
CA VAL A 127 9.48 -12.89 -7.76
C VAL A 127 10.58 -12.02 -8.36
N VAL A 128 10.22 -11.25 -9.36
CA VAL A 128 11.13 -10.33 -10.07
C VAL A 128 10.47 -8.96 -10.15
N VAL A 129 11.22 -7.93 -9.82
CA VAL A 129 10.82 -6.54 -10.02
C VAL A 129 11.52 -6.01 -11.27
N VAL A 130 10.77 -5.34 -12.12
CA VAL A 130 11.29 -4.65 -13.30
C VAL A 130 10.84 -3.20 -13.22
N GLY A 131 11.79 -2.27 -13.28
CA GLY A 131 11.50 -0.84 -13.16
C GLY A 131 12.48 0.03 -13.92
N CYS A 132 12.28 1.33 -13.81
CA CYS A 132 13.10 2.37 -14.44
C CYS A 132 13.72 3.32 -13.39
N PRO A 133 14.51 2.81 -12.40
CA PRO A 133 15.07 3.67 -11.36
C PRO A 133 16.00 4.70 -11.98
N ARG A 134 15.87 5.97 -11.54
CA ARG A 134 16.70 7.09 -12.02
C ARG A 134 16.71 7.26 -13.54
N GLY A 135 15.63 6.86 -14.23
CA GLY A 135 15.57 6.90 -15.70
C GLY A 135 16.35 5.79 -16.42
N LEU A 136 16.91 4.83 -15.68
CA LEU A 136 17.57 3.65 -16.26
C LEU A 136 16.51 2.59 -16.56
N ALA A 137 16.05 2.53 -17.81
CA ALA A 137 15.06 1.56 -18.26
C ALA A 137 15.58 0.12 -18.06
N GLY A 138 14.69 -0.78 -17.60
CA GLY A 138 14.97 -2.22 -17.54
C GLY A 138 15.83 -2.67 -16.36
N THR A 139 15.91 -1.90 -15.26
CA THR A 139 16.55 -2.40 -14.03
C THR A 139 15.74 -3.56 -13.46
N VAL A 140 16.42 -4.67 -13.19
CA VAL A 140 15.83 -5.93 -12.73
C VAL A 140 16.40 -6.30 -11.38
N THR A 141 15.53 -6.58 -10.41
CA THR A 141 15.90 -7.19 -9.14
C THR A 141 15.05 -8.44 -8.91
N ALA A 142 15.58 -9.39 -8.15
CA ALA A 142 14.91 -10.65 -7.88
C ALA A 142 14.96 -10.96 -6.38
N GLY A 143 13.94 -11.63 -5.91
CA GLY A 143 13.77 -12.09 -4.55
C GLY A 143 12.67 -13.13 -4.45
N ILE A 144 12.07 -13.23 -3.29
CA ILE A 144 10.92 -14.09 -3.03
C ILE A 144 9.71 -13.26 -2.53
N LEU A 145 8.53 -13.82 -2.61
CA LEU A 145 7.40 -13.35 -1.83
C LEU A 145 7.63 -13.76 -0.36
N SER A 146 7.96 -12.79 0.47
CA SER A 146 8.27 -13.05 1.88
C SER A 146 7.02 -13.23 2.74
N SER A 147 5.94 -12.52 2.42
CA SER A 147 4.66 -12.60 3.14
C SER A 147 3.51 -11.98 2.34
N VAL A 148 2.28 -12.35 2.66
CA VAL A 148 1.07 -11.60 2.30
C VAL A 148 0.50 -11.03 3.59
N ARG A 149 0.46 -9.70 3.70
CA ARG A 149 0.07 -9.01 4.93
C ARG A 149 -1.25 -8.28 4.76
N ASP A 150 -2.01 -8.19 5.83
CA ASP A 150 -3.14 -7.26 5.91
C ASP A 150 -2.60 -5.87 6.28
N SER A 151 -2.84 -4.88 5.44
CA SER A 151 -2.41 -3.49 5.67
C SER A 151 -3.49 -2.64 6.35
N GLY A 152 -4.50 -3.29 6.95
CA GLY A 152 -5.63 -2.64 7.59
C GLY A 152 -6.79 -2.37 6.62
N GLY A 153 -7.99 -2.24 7.19
CA GLY A 153 -9.21 -2.00 6.40
C GLY A 153 -9.54 -3.06 5.36
N GLY A 154 -9.07 -4.30 5.53
CA GLY A 154 -9.28 -5.41 4.59
C GLY A 154 -8.42 -5.33 3.32
N LEU A 155 -7.40 -4.46 3.29
CA LEU A 155 -6.44 -4.40 2.19
C LEU A 155 -5.25 -5.29 2.47
N LYS A 156 -4.83 -6.05 1.45
CA LYS A 156 -3.62 -6.87 1.50
C LYS A 156 -2.47 -6.19 0.77
N VAL A 157 -1.25 -6.47 1.21
CA VAL A 157 -0.01 -6.12 0.51
C VAL A 157 0.89 -7.35 0.39
N LEU A 158 1.66 -7.39 -0.67
CA LEU A 158 2.66 -8.42 -0.93
C LEU A 158 4.00 -7.93 -0.43
N GLN A 159 4.61 -8.60 0.53
CA GLN A 159 5.96 -8.30 0.98
C GLN A 159 6.98 -9.11 0.18
N THR A 160 8.09 -8.47 -0.22
CA THR A 160 9.22 -9.12 -0.92
C THR A 160 10.54 -8.62 -0.39
N ASP A 161 11.57 -9.46 -0.46
CA ASP A 161 12.96 -9.11 -0.20
C ASP A 161 13.72 -8.63 -1.46
N ALA A 162 13.05 -8.63 -2.63
CA ALA A 162 13.63 -8.06 -3.85
C ALA A 162 14.01 -6.60 -3.65
N ALA A 163 15.25 -6.23 -3.93
CA ALA A 163 15.75 -4.88 -3.69
C ALA A 163 14.96 -3.81 -4.48
N LEU A 164 14.50 -2.78 -3.79
CA LEU A 164 13.81 -1.63 -4.39
C LEU A 164 14.65 -0.36 -4.28
N ASN A 165 14.59 0.44 -5.34
CA ASN A 165 15.21 1.76 -5.41
C ASN A 165 14.16 2.81 -5.81
N PRO A 166 14.37 4.10 -5.47
CA PRO A 166 13.55 5.19 -5.98
C PRO A 166 13.45 5.11 -7.51
N GLY A 167 12.21 5.17 -8.03
CA GLY A 167 11.89 4.98 -9.44
C GLY A 167 11.34 3.59 -9.79
N ASN A 168 11.40 2.60 -8.91
CA ASN A 168 10.71 1.32 -9.11
C ASN A 168 9.20 1.39 -8.79
N SER A 169 8.76 2.42 -8.04
CA SER A 169 7.33 2.62 -7.72
C SER A 169 6.48 2.67 -8.98
N GLY A 170 5.37 1.96 -8.99
CA GLY A 170 4.49 1.76 -10.14
C GLY A 170 4.90 0.64 -11.08
N GLY A 171 6.13 0.12 -10.96
CA GLY A 171 6.59 -1.04 -11.73
C GLY A 171 5.96 -2.36 -11.30
N PRO A 172 6.00 -3.40 -12.15
CA PRO A 172 5.40 -4.68 -11.84
C PRO A 172 6.27 -5.54 -10.91
N LEU A 173 5.63 -6.23 -9.97
CA LEU A 173 6.12 -7.44 -9.33
C LEU A 173 5.67 -8.64 -10.16
N VAL A 174 6.60 -9.47 -10.60
CA VAL A 174 6.36 -10.52 -11.62
C VAL A 174 6.67 -11.90 -11.05
N ASN A 175 5.80 -12.88 -11.34
CA ASN A 175 5.99 -14.28 -10.94
C ASN A 175 6.91 -15.05 -11.91
N SER A 176 7.18 -16.31 -11.58
CA SER A 176 7.98 -17.24 -12.38
C SER A 176 7.39 -17.59 -13.77
N LYS A 177 6.12 -17.23 -14.02
CA LYS A 177 5.45 -17.37 -15.33
C LYS A 177 5.60 -16.12 -16.21
N GLY A 178 6.23 -15.04 -15.69
CA GLY A 178 6.34 -13.75 -16.37
C GLY A 178 5.05 -12.93 -16.37
N GLN A 179 4.22 -13.08 -15.36
CA GLN A 179 2.97 -12.36 -15.19
C GLN A 179 3.07 -11.38 -14.02
N ALA A 180 2.51 -10.19 -14.16
CA ALA A 180 2.39 -9.24 -13.06
C ALA A 180 1.47 -9.79 -11.97
N ILE A 181 1.95 -9.84 -10.74
CA ILE A 181 1.20 -10.26 -9.54
C ILE A 181 1.02 -9.12 -8.55
N GLY A 182 1.71 -8.01 -8.75
CA GLY A 182 1.59 -6.80 -7.94
C GLY A 182 2.17 -5.58 -8.62
N VAL A 183 1.92 -4.42 -8.01
CA VAL A 183 2.46 -3.11 -8.37
C VAL A 183 3.37 -2.66 -7.24
N ILE A 184 4.64 -2.42 -7.51
CA ILE A 184 5.60 -1.94 -6.50
C ILE A 184 5.15 -0.58 -6.00
N ALA A 185 4.99 -0.44 -4.69
CA ALA A 185 4.47 0.79 -4.10
C ALA A 185 5.48 1.51 -3.22
N PHE A 186 6.04 0.86 -2.22
CA PHE A 186 6.91 1.52 -1.25
C PHE A 186 7.91 0.56 -0.63
N LYS A 187 8.94 1.17 -0.07
CA LYS A 187 9.94 0.53 0.79
C LYS A 187 9.83 1.17 2.17
N LEU A 188 9.90 0.38 3.23
CA LEU A 188 10.14 0.94 4.56
C LEU A 188 11.57 1.51 4.58
N GLU A 189 11.66 2.84 4.72
CA GLU A 189 12.94 3.53 4.89
C GLU A 189 13.55 3.02 6.21
N SER A 190 14.70 2.52 6.25
CA SER A 190 15.43 1.94 7.40
C SER A 190 15.41 0.41 7.53
N SER A 191 14.75 -0.32 6.64
CA SER A 191 14.72 -1.79 6.71
C SER A 191 15.15 -2.41 5.39
N GLU A 192 16.22 -3.16 5.37
CA GLU A 192 16.58 -3.98 4.22
C GLU A 192 15.60 -5.15 4.10
N GLY A 193 15.12 -5.44 2.89
CA GLY A 193 14.23 -6.57 2.62
C GLY A 193 12.75 -6.38 2.96
N LEU A 194 12.33 -5.21 3.49
CA LEU A 194 10.92 -4.90 3.71
C LEU A 194 10.36 -4.01 2.60
N ASN A 195 10.08 -4.63 1.46
CA ASN A 195 9.55 -3.98 0.27
C ASN A 195 8.14 -4.49 0.01
N PHE A 196 7.26 -3.61 -0.46
CA PHE A 196 5.85 -3.92 -0.59
C PHE A 196 5.32 -3.66 -1.99
N ALA A 197 4.40 -4.52 -2.42
CA ALA A 197 3.66 -4.36 -3.65
C ALA A 197 2.15 -4.50 -3.40
N ILE A 198 1.38 -3.75 -4.14
CA ILE A 198 -0.08 -3.80 -4.16
C ILE A 198 -0.51 -5.00 -5.00
N PRO A 199 -1.36 -5.92 -4.50
CA PRO A 199 -1.83 -7.08 -5.25
C PRO A 199 -2.44 -6.73 -6.59
N ILE A 200 -2.09 -7.49 -7.65
CA ILE A 200 -2.59 -7.24 -9.02
C ILE A 200 -4.10 -7.35 -9.16
N ASN A 201 -4.76 -8.13 -8.29
CA ASN A 201 -6.21 -8.27 -8.34
C ASN A 201 -6.94 -6.94 -8.04
N TYR A 202 -6.31 -6.02 -7.30
CA TYR A 202 -6.87 -4.67 -7.13
C TYR A 202 -6.82 -3.86 -8.43
N VAL A 203 -5.77 -4.07 -9.25
CA VAL A 203 -5.68 -3.47 -10.59
C VAL A 203 -6.84 -3.94 -11.49
N ARG A 204 -7.21 -5.21 -11.42
CA ARG A 204 -8.39 -5.71 -12.14
C ARG A 204 -9.65 -4.93 -11.75
N GLY A 205 -9.85 -4.67 -10.46
CA GLY A 205 -10.98 -3.89 -9.96
C GLY A 205 -11.03 -2.48 -10.54
N ILE A 206 -9.90 -1.76 -10.55
CA ILE A 206 -9.85 -0.39 -11.08
C ILE A 206 -10.03 -0.36 -12.61
N LEU A 207 -9.57 -1.39 -13.33
CA LEU A 207 -9.79 -1.52 -14.78
C LEU A 207 -11.26 -1.75 -15.16
N TYR A 208 -12.11 -2.23 -14.26
CA TYR A 208 -13.56 -2.30 -14.47
C TYR A 208 -14.28 -0.99 -14.18
N ALA A 209 -13.63 -0.06 -13.45
CA ALA A 209 -14.20 1.21 -13.02
C ALA A 209 -13.58 2.41 -13.76
N LEU A 210 -13.14 2.20 -15.01
CA LEU A 210 -12.57 3.28 -15.82
C LEU A 210 -13.64 4.34 -16.12
N HIS A 211 -13.22 5.60 -16.00
CA HIS A 211 -14.02 6.73 -16.48
C HIS A 211 -13.52 7.18 -17.86
N GLY A 212 -14.17 8.19 -18.44
CA GLY A 212 -13.64 8.90 -19.60
C GLY A 212 -12.28 9.55 -19.25
N PRO A 213 -11.37 9.71 -20.24
CA PRO A 213 -10.07 10.28 -20.00
C PRO A 213 -10.18 11.71 -19.46
N ILE A 214 -9.46 11.98 -18.38
CA ILE A 214 -9.31 13.32 -17.79
C ILE A 214 -7.84 13.73 -17.82
N THR A 215 -7.60 15.05 -17.79
CA THR A 215 -6.23 15.56 -17.69
C THR A 215 -5.67 15.41 -16.28
N LEU A 216 -4.33 15.49 -16.12
CA LEU A 216 -3.68 15.54 -14.82
C LEU A 216 -4.22 16.68 -13.94
N ASP A 217 -4.48 17.84 -14.54
CA ASP A 217 -5.04 18.98 -13.82
C ASP A 217 -6.45 18.71 -13.30
N GLN A 218 -7.31 18.07 -14.12
CA GLN A 218 -8.65 17.65 -13.69
C GLN A 218 -8.57 16.60 -12.59
N MET A 219 -7.64 15.63 -12.69
CA MET A 219 -7.40 14.64 -11.63
C MET A 219 -6.98 15.33 -10.32
N ARG A 220 -5.99 16.25 -10.37
CA ARG A 220 -5.53 16.98 -9.17
C ARG A 220 -6.64 17.78 -8.50
N LYS A 221 -7.52 18.39 -9.29
CA LYS A 221 -8.68 19.14 -8.76
C LYS A 221 -9.76 18.23 -8.19
N ALA A 222 -9.92 17.02 -8.72
CA ALA A 222 -10.89 16.04 -8.25
C ALA A 222 -10.41 15.29 -7.02
N LEU A 223 -9.09 15.05 -6.92
CA LEU A 223 -8.50 14.45 -5.75
C LEU A 223 -8.48 15.48 -4.61
N PRO A 224 -8.83 15.06 -3.37
CA PRO A 224 -8.60 15.94 -2.24
C PRO A 224 -7.12 16.34 -2.25
N PRO A 225 -6.80 17.61 -1.98
CA PRO A 225 -5.43 18.05 -1.98
C PRO A 225 -4.61 17.11 -1.10
N THR A 226 -3.43 16.68 -1.58
CA THR A 226 -2.38 16.18 -0.70
C THR A 226 -1.91 17.40 0.08
N THR A 227 -2.73 17.87 0.99
CA THR A 227 -2.40 19.06 1.73
C THR A 227 -1.28 18.65 2.70
N ALA A 228 -0.05 18.84 2.21
CA ALA A 228 0.77 19.61 3.11
C ALA A 228 -0.11 20.73 3.64
N LEU A 229 -0.57 20.67 4.89
CA LEU A 229 -0.95 21.90 5.59
C LEU A 229 0.16 22.89 5.24
N PRO A 230 -0.13 24.09 4.73
CA PRO A 230 0.90 25.07 4.45
C PRO A 230 1.74 25.14 5.72
N LEU A 231 3.04 24.90 5.61
CA LEU A 231 3.97 24.92 6.75
C LEU A 231 3.97 26.31 7.43
N ASP A 232 3.47 27.33 6.73
CA ASP A 232 3.54 28.74 7.15
C ASP A 232 2.18 29.41 7.45
N SER A 233 1.05 28.80 7.10
CA SER A 233 -0.26 29.27 7.57
C SER A 233 -0.72 28.32 8.68
N GLY A 234 -0.61 28.79 9.92
CA GLY A 234 -1.18 28.07 11.04
C GLY A 234 -2.60 27.62 10.73
N THR A 235 -3.08 26.58 11.41
CA THR A 235 -4.43 26.03 11.31
C THR A 235 -5.56 27.06 11.49
N SER A 236 -5.22 28.32 11.77
CA SER A 236 -6.13 29.44 11.95
C SER A 236 -6.83 29.79 10.64
N GLY A 237 -8.00 29.19 10.42
CA GLY A 237 -8.87 29.44 9.27
C GLY A 237 -9.58 28.21 8.73
N MET A 238 -9.16 27.02 9.05
CA MET A 238 -9.86 25.77 8.67
C MET A 238 -11.08 25.55 9.55
N SER A 239 -12.18 25.19 8.94
CA SER A 239 -13.38 24.71 9.68
C SER A 239 -13.12 23.35 10.34
N LEU A 240 -13.93 23.00 11.33
CA LEU A 240 -13.87 21.68 11.99
C LEU A 240 -13.95 20.54 10.97
N LYS A 241 -14.90 20.61 10.01
CA LYS A 241 -15.09 19.58 8.98
C LYS A 241 -13.85 19.41 8.10
N GLU A 242 -13.19 20.49 7.72
CA GLU A 242 -11.95 20.45 6.90
C GLU A 242 -10.80 19.84 7.71
N THR A 243 -10.66 20.24 8.98
CA THR A 243 -9.64 19.71 9.89
C THR A 243 -9.80 18.21 10.14
N LEU A 244 -11.03 17.76 10.45
CA LEU A 244 -11.32 16.33 10.67
C LEU A 244 -11.11 15.50 9.41
N GLY A 245 -11.56 15.99 8.26
CA GLY A 245 -11.33 15.33 6.97
C GLY A 245 -9.85 15.25 6.60
N TRP A 246 -9.04 16.23 7.00
CA TRP A 246 -7.59 16.17 6.84
C TRP A 246 -6.96 15.15 7.79
N LEU A 247 -7.35 15.15 9.07
CA LEU A 247 -6.87 14.18 10.07
C LEU A 247 -7.14 12.74 9.65
N GLU A 248 -8.36 12.44 9.21
CA GLU A 248 -8.74 11.10 8.76
C GLU A 248 -7.83 10.61 7.62
N ARG A 249 -7.57 11.47 6.63
CA ARG A 249 -6.66 11.14 5.51
C ARG A 249 -5.21 11.02 5.96
N ALA A 250 -4.71 11.99 6.73
CA ALA A 250 -3.32 12.02 7.16
C ALA A 250 -2.97 10.80 8.02
N ILE A 251 -3.85 10.42 8.94
CA ILE A 251 -3.66 9.25 9.79
C ILE A 251 -3.77 7.96 8.94
N SER A 252 -4.76 7.86 8.05
CA SER A 252 -4.94 6.68 7.19
C SER A 252 -3.76 6.41 6.26
N ILE A 253 -3.07 7.47 5.79
CA ILE A 253 -1.94 7.35 4.86
C ILE A 253 -0.61 7.20 5.59
N SER A 254 -0.47 7.84 6.75
CA SER A 254 0.83 8.10 7.37
C SER A 254 1.04 7.42 8.71
N SER A 255 -0.02 6.89 9.32
CA SER A 255 0.09 6.09 10.54
C SER A 255 0.71 4.72 10.22
N ILE A 256 1.35 4.15 11.21
CA ILE A 256 1.84 2.79 11.11
C ILE A 256 0.62 1.88 11.18
N HIS A 257 0.26 1.26 10.06
CA HIS A 257 -0.81 0.27 10.01
C HIS A 257 -0.35 -1.12 10.47
N TYR A 258 0.96 -1.33 10.56
CA TYR A 258 1.56 -2.57 10.99
C TYR A 258 3.00 -2.33 11.47
N VAL A 259 3.31 -2.73 12.69
CA VAL A 259 4.66 -2.77 13.24
C VAL A 259 4.87 -4.11 13.92
N GLU A 260 5.87 -4.85 13.50
CA GLU A 260 6.42 -5.95 14.27
C GLU A 260 7.38 -5.33 15.29
N VAL A 261 6.90 -5.17 16.52
CA VAL A 261 7.64 -4.50 17.61
C VAL A 261 8.77 -5.38 18.13
N THR A 262 8.58 -6.68 18.05
CA THR A 262 9.58 -7.74 18.28
C THR A 262 9.18 -8.95 17.43
N LYS A 263 9.97 -10.01 17.42
CA LYS A 263 9.55 -11.29 16.80
C LYS A 263 8.19 -11.79 17.31
N ASP A 264 7.75 -11.26 18.43
CA ASP A 264 6.63 -11.78 19.21
C ASP A 264 5.45 -10.83 19.34
N VAL A 265 5.54 -9.55 18.86
CA VAL A 265 4.45 -8.57 18.97
C VAL A 265 4.25 -7.81 17.67
N THR A 266 3.01 -7.81 17.20
CA THR A 266 2.56 -7.04 16.04
C THR A 266 1.54 -6.00 16.48
N ILE A 267 1.70 -4.75 16.06
CA ILE A 267 0.75 -3.67 16.30
C ILE A 267 0.15 -3.24 14.94
N ALA A 268 -1.17 -3.15 14.88
CA ALA A 268 -1.88 -2.63 13.72
C ALA A 268 -2.90 -1.57 14.17
N LEU A 269 -2.90 -0.42 13.48
CA LEU A 269 -3.89 0.65 13.67
C LEU A 269 -4.95 0.55 12.57
N ALA A 270 -6.23 0.44 12.97
CA ALA A 270 -7.36 0.51 12.03
C ALA A 270 -7.63 1.97 11.61
N PRO A 271 -8.40 2.17 10.52
CA PRO A 271 -8.81 3.51 10.10
C PRO A 271 -9.43 4.29 11.24
N VAL A 272 -9.00 5.55 11.38
CA VAL A 272 -9.51 6.47 12.37
C VAL A 272 -10.83 7.06 11.85
N HIS A 273 -11.85 7.10 12.69
CA HIS A 273 -13.16 7.66 12.38
C HIS A 273 -13.43 8.89 13.24
N PHE A 274 -13.98 9.91 12.61
CA PHE A 274 -14.44 11.12 13.27
C PHE A 274 -15.96 11.25 13.16
N ASP A 275 -16.61 11.46 14.31
CA ASP A 275 -18.01 11.80 14.38
C ASP A 275 -18.17 13.10 15.18
N SER A 276 -18.45 14.19 14.47
CA SER A 276 -18.50 15.54 15.06
C SER A 276 -17.23 15.86 15.88
N CYS A 277 -17.38 15.94 17.20
CA CYS A 277 -16.29 16.21 18.13
C CYS A 277 -15.79 14.96 18.87
N THR A 278 -15.88 13.80 18.23
CA THR A 278 -15.36 12.53 18.78
C THR A 278 -14.50 11.83 17.74
N VAL A 279 -13.34 11.32 18.17
CA VAL A 279 -12.50 10.43 17.36
C VAL A 279 -12.50 9.03 17.93
N SER A 280 -12.56 8.03 17.06
CA SER A 280 -12.45 6.62 17.44
C SER A 280 -11.53 5.85 16.51
N PHE A 281 -10.75 4.91 17.05
CA PHE A 281 -9.89 4.01 16.31
C PHE A 281 -9.63 2.71 17.08
N ASP A 282 -9.28 1.65 16.35
CA ASP A 282 -8.92 0.36 16.93
C ASP A 282 -7.41 0.16 16.81
N LEU A 283 -6.74 -0.11 17.93
CA LEU A 283 -5.37 -0.57 17.98
C LEU A 283 -5.40 -2.08 18.23
N THR A 284 -4.82 -2.85 17.31
CA THR A 284 -4.72 -4.31 17.43
C THR A 284 -3.29 -4.67 17.81
N GLU A 285 -3.12 -5.38 18.91
CA GLU A 285 -1.86 -5.97 19.33
C GLU A 285 -1.97 -7.49 19.22
N VAL A 286 -0.99 -8.12 18.57
CA VAL A 286 -0.89 -9.58 18.48
C VAL A 286 0.41 -10.01 19.14
N TRP A 287 0.31 -10.78 20.18
CA TRP A 287 1.43 -11.35 20.93
C TRP A 287 1.62 -12.81 20.50
N LEU A 288 2.83 -13.18 20.07
CA LEU A 288 3.19 -14.53 19.67
C LEU A 288 4.20 -15.08 20.70
N TRP A 289 3.87 -16.10 21.46
CA TRP A 289 4.80 -16.74 22.40
C TRP A 289 5.51 -17.94 21.82
N ASP A 290 4.81 -18.70 20.94
CA ASP A 290 5.35 -19.79 20.14
C ASP A 290 4.50 -20.01 18.88
N LYS A 291 4.84 -21.03 18.06
CA LYS A 291 4.15 -21.28 16.79
C LYS A 291 2.65 -21.60 16.91
N ASP A 292 2.23 -22.02 18.08
CA ASP A 292 0.87 -22.52 18.34
C ASP A 292 0.08 -21.63 19.31
N HIS A 293 0.74 -20.63 19.94
CA HIS A 293 0.11 -19.75 20.93
C HIS A 293 0.25 -18.29 20.56
N SER A 294 -0.86 -17.66 20.23
CA SER A 294 -0.96 -16.24 20.01
C SER A 294 -2.11 -15.64 20.83
N ARG A 295 -1.91 -14.42 21.32
CA ARG A 295 -2.95 -13.61 21.95
C ARG A 295 -3.16 -12.38 21.09
N ARG A 296 -4.39 -12.15 20.69
CA ARG A 296 -4.81 -10.95 19.98
C ARG A 296 -5.62 -10.08 20.92
N MET A 297 -5.20 -8.85 21.12
CA MET A 297 -5.93 -7.82 21.84
C MET A 297 -6.31 -6.70 20.86
N VAL A 298 -7.57 -6.30 20.87
CA VAL A 298 -8.04 -5.13 20.13
C VAL A 298 -8.51 -4.12 21.15
N THR A 299 -7.86 -2.95 21.17
CA THR A 299 -8.26 -1.81 21.99
C THR A 299 -8.95 -0.79 21.11
N ARG A 300 -10.23 -0.56 21.33
CA ARG A 300 -10.97 0.55 20.72
C ARG A 300 -10.86 1.76 21.61
N SER A 301 -10.25 2.84 21.13
CA SER A 301 -10.19 4.12 21.82
C SER A 301 -11.23 5.06 21.25
N THR A 302 -12.01 5.71 22.13
CA THR A 302 -12.98 6.75 21.77
C THR A 302 -12.68 7.98 22.59
N ILE A 303 -12.38 9.09 21.94
CA ILE A 303 -11.86 10.31 22.56
C ILE A 303 -12.76 11.49 22.20
N PRO A 304 -13.36 12.17 23.17
CA PRO A 304 -14.02 13.45 22.94
C PRO A 304 -12.97 14.53 22.69
N LEU A 305 -12.99 15.17 21.53
CA LEU A 305 -11.98 16.14 21.08
C LEU A 305 -11.97 17.39 21.96
N ASP A 306 -13.12 17.83 22.44
CA ASP A 306 -13.24 18.99 23.32
C ASP A 306 -12.60 18.80 24.70
N ALA A 307 -12.40 17.54 25.11
CA ALA A 307 -11.73 17.18 26.36
C ALA A 307 -10.21 17.05 26.20
N LEU A 308 -9.68 17.07 24.96
CA LEU A 308 -8.24 16.99 24.74
C LEU A 308 -7.53 18.14 25.45
N ASP A 309 -6.51 17.79 26.21
CA ASP A 309 -5.46 18.70 26.63
C ASP A 309 -4.37 18.68 25.54
N HIS A 310 -3.46 19.70 25.56
CA HIS A 310 -2.40 19.72 24.56
C HIS A 310 -1.64 18.40 24.52
N GLY A 311 -1.65 17.75 23.35
CA GLY A 311 -0.96 16.48 23.16
C GLY A 311 0.56 16.63 23.18
N ASN A 312 1.27 15.52 23.13
CA ASN A 312 2.73 15.48 23.09
C ASN A 312 3.21 14.46 22.04
N ILE A 313 4.42 14.69 21.51
CA ILE A 313 5.10 13.77 20.62
C ILE A 313 6.35 13.26 21.33
N LYS A 314 6.52 11.94 21.34
CA LYS A 314 7.76 11.31 21.77
C LYS A 314 8.31 10.44 20.64
N GLN A 315 9.63 10.46 20.50
CA GLN A 315 10.33 9.45 19.72
C GLN A 315 10.48 8.22 20.63
N ASP A 316 10.02 7.10 20.13
CA ASP A 316 10.11 5.82 20.85
C ASP A 316 10.82 4.82 19.93
N PRO A 317 12.06 4.40 20.25
CA PRO A 317 12.74 3.40 19.45
C PRO A 317 12.06 2.05 19.67
N VAL A 318 11.54 1.47 18.60
CA VAL A 318 11.05 0.10 18.60
C VAL A 318 12.19 -0.80 18.16
N TYR A 319 12.63 -1.68 19.04
CA TYR A 319 13.68 -2.65 18.76
C TYR A 319 13.10 -3.81 17.96
N LEU A 320 13.53 -3.94 16.71
CA LEU A 320 13.11 -5.04 15.80
C LEU A 320 13.99 -6.29 16.00
N SER A 321 15.24 -6.10 16.47
CA SER A 321 16.20 -7.15 16.82
C SER A 321 17.30 -6.55 17.72
N ASP A 322 18.25 -7.38 18.21
CA ASP A 322 19.39 -6.92 19.02
C ASP A 322 20.28 -5.89 18.32
N SER A 323 20.17 -5.72 17.00
CA SER A 323 20.97 -4.82 16.18
C SER A 323 20.17 -3.81 15.36
N GLU A 324 18.83 -3.92 15.30
CA GLU A 324 17.96 -3.07 14.49
C GLU A 324 16.91 -2.40 15.36
N SER A 325 16.82 -1.06 15.26
CA SER A 325 15.75 -0.27 15.86
C SER A 325 15.03 0.54 14.78
N LEU A 326 13.71 0.61 14.88
CA LEU A 326 12.89 1.52 14.10
C LEU A 326 12.50 2.69 14.97
N ASP A 327 12.90 3.90 14.59
CA ASP A 327 12.41 5.09 15.23
C ASP A 327 10.96 5.36 14.84
N ILE A 328 10.06 5.23 15.78
CA ILE A 328 8.67 5.65 15.62
C ILE A 328 8.41 6.94 16.39
N TRP A 329 7.51 7.74 15.87
CA TRP A 329 7.03 8.97 16.47
C TRP A 329 5.63 8.74 16.99
N VAL A 330 5.47 8.79 18.32
CA VAL A 330 4.19 8.51 18.96
C VAL A 330 3.53 9.83 19.34
N VAL A 331 2.34 10.06 18.78
CA VAL A 331 1.46 11.16 19.19
C VAL A 331 0.66 10.68 20.40
N PHE A 332 0.84 11.31 21.52
CA PHE A 332 0.08 11.09 22.73
C PHE A 332 -1.09 12.07 22.77
N LEU A 333 -2.31 11.56 22.67
CA LEU A 333 -3.51 12.32 22.91
C LEU A 333 -3.89 12.19 24.38
N ARG A 334 -3.90 13.32 25.10
CA ARG A 334 -4.19 13.36 26.54
C ARG A 334 -5.46 14.16 26.80
N THR A 335 -6.27 13.71 27.74
CA THR A 335 -7.40 14.44 28.29
C THR A 335 -7.14 14.84 29.74
N LYS A 336 -7.83 15.90 30.20
CA LYS A 336 -7.69 16.42 31.58
C LYS A 336 -8.28 15.49 32.64
N SER A 337 -9.16 14.57 32.21
CA SER A 337 -9.82 13.58 33.06
C SER A 337 -9.93 12.27 32.29
N ASP A 338 -10.23 11.19 32.99
CA ASP A 338 -10.36 9.84 32.44
C ASP A 338 -11.66 9.69 31.62
N VAL A 339 -11.75 10.43 30.50
CA VAL A 339 -12.91 10.44 29.60
C VAL A 339 -12.67 9.67 28.30
N ILE A 340 -11.45 9.18 28.06
CA ILE A 340 -11.17 8.29 26.95
C ILE A 340 -11.76 6.92 27.30
N VAL A 341 -12.67 6.45 26.48
CA VAL A 341 -13.27 5.12 26.66
C VAL A 341 -12.42 4.13 25.87
N GLU A 342 -11.85 3.16 26.55
CA GLU A 342 -11.10 2.05 25.95
C GLU A 342 -11.91 0.76 26.12
N GLU A 343 -12.23 0.12 25.01
CA GLU A 343 -12.87 -1.19 24.97
C GLU A 343 -11.83 -2.24 24.60
N PHE A 344 -11.49 -3.11 25.55
CA PHE A 344 -10.61 -4.25 25.31
C PHE A 344 -11.42 -5.44 24.83
N ARG A 345 -11.09 -5.96 23.67
CA ARG A 345 -11.77 -7.10 23.04
C ARG A 345 -10.82 -8.28 22.90
N GLU A 346 -10.61 -9.00 23.97
CA GLU A 346 -9.97 -10.32 23.92
C GLU A 346 -10.98 -11.37 23.45
N ASP A 347 -12.23 -11.23 23.89
CA ASP A 347 -13.41 -12.00 23.49
C ASP A 347 -14.44 -11.07 22.87
N PRO A 348 -14.88 -11.30 21.62
CA PRO A 348 -15.90 -10.48 20.98
C PRO A 348 -17.26 -10.47 21.70
N VAL A 349 -17.48 -11.42 22.63
CA VAL A 349 -18.77 -11.56 23.34
C VAL A 349 -18.85 -10.70 24.60
N ASN A 350 -17.72 -10.43 25.29
CA ASN A 350 -17.70 -9.63 26.52
C ASN A 350 -16.52 -8.66 26.55
N PRO A 351 -16.62 -7.48 25.89
CA PRO A 351 -15.57 -6.47 25.95
C PRO A 351 -15.49 -5.86 27.36
N THR A 352 -14.26 -5.74 27.88
CA THR A 352 -14.00 -4.98 29.11
C THR A 352 -13.85 -3.50 28.74
N ARG A 353 -14.54 -2.60 29.47
CA ARG A 353 -14.43 -1.15 29.31
C ARG A 353 -13.66 -0.55 30.44
N ASN A 354 -12.67 0.28 30.10
CA ASN A 354 -11.93 1.11 31.04
C ASN A 354 -11.99 2.57 30.58
N ASN A 355 -11.88 3.49 31.51
CA ASN A 355 -11.69 4.90 31.21
C ASN A 355 -10.22 5.25 31.43
N GLY A 356 -9.65 5.97 30.49
CA GLY A 356 -8.28 6.43 30.51
C GLY A 356 -8.16 7.92 30.20
N SER A 357 -6.96 8.46 30.39
CA SER A 357 -6.65 9.84 30.05
C SER A 357 -5.63 9.99 28.93
N ASN A 358 -5.16 8.88 28.36
CA ASN A 358 -4.17 8.89 27.28
C ASN A 358 -4.55 7.90 26.19
N ALA A 359 -4.33 8.29 24.92
CA ALA A 359 -4.36 7.40 23.77
C ALA A 359 -3.16 7.69 22.89
N VAL A 360 -2.75 6.74 22.06
CA VAL A 360 -1.52 6.79 21.28
C VAL A 360 -1.76 6.52 19.81
N LEU A 361 -1.07 7.28 18.94
CA LEU A 361 -1.06 7.11 17.51
C LEU A 361 0.38 7.05 17.01
N PRO A 362 0.85 5.92 16.47
CA PRO A 362 2.22 5.77 16.00
C PRO A 362 2.39 6.25 14.55
N PHE A 363 3.54 6.88 14.26
CA PHE A 363 3.92 7.35 12.93
C PHE A 363 5.39 7.04 12.64
N THR A 364 5.72 6.80 11.37
CA THR A 364 7.12 6.59 10.93
C THR A 364 7.89 7.89 10.70
N ARG A 365 7.22 9.06 10.67
CA ARG A 365 7.84 10.35 10.33
C ARG A 365 7.45 11.45 11.30
N GLN A 366 8.44 12.07 11.92
CA GLN A 366 8.23 13.19 12.85
C GLN A 366 7.42 14.38 12.27
N PRO A 367 7.71 14.86 11.05
CA PRO A 367 6.97 16.01 10.52
C PRO A 367 5.47 15.76 10.40
N ILE A 368 5.07 14.52 10.07
CA ILE A 368 3.66 14.12 9.97
C ILE A 368 3.04 13.99 11.36
N ALA A 369 3.71 13.33 12.29
CA ALA A 369 3.27 13.23 13.68
C ALA A 369 3.00 14.61 14.29
N ARG A 370 3.92 15.56 14.06
CA ARG A 370 3.77 16.95 14.54
C ARG A 370 2.52 17.62 13.94
N ARG A 371 2.30 17.50 12.64
CA ARG A 371 1.11 18.09 11.98
C ARG A 371 -0.20 17.47 12.42
N VAL A 372 -0.19 16.17 12.64
CA VAL A 372 -1.36 15.45 13.16
C VAL A 372 -1.68 15.96 14.56
N LEU A 373 -0.69 16.17 15.40
CA LEU A 373 -0.89 16.76 16.73
C LEU A 373 -1.47 18.18 16.65
N GLU A 374 -0.88 19.06 15.82
CA GLU A 374 -1.37 20.43 15.62
C GLU A 374 -2.81 20.47 15.11
N ALA A 375 -3.19 19.52 14.23
CA ALA A 375 -4.54 19.41 13.74
C ALA A 375 -5.53 18.88 14.79
N PHE A 376 -5.08 17.98 15.69
CA PHE A 376 -5.89 17.56 16.83
C PHE A 376 -6.12 18.72 17.82
N ASP A 377 -5.09 19.50 18.11
CA ASP A 377 -5.21 20.68 18.99
C ASP A 377 -6.18 21.70 18.39
N HIS A 378 -6.09 21.94 17.08
CA HIS A 378 -7.02 22.83 16.37
C HIS A 378 -8.46 22.32 16.36
N ALA A 379 -8.67 21.04 16.10
CA ALA A 379 -10.00 20.42 16.16
C ALA A 379 -10.60 20.50 17.56
N ALA A 380 -9.77 20.27 18.59
CA ALA A 380 -10.16 20.40 19.98
C ALA A 380 -10.61 21.83 20.34
N ASP A 381 -9.89 22.84 19.85
CA ASP A 381 -10.24 24.26 20.04
C ASP A 381 -11.57 24.63 19.35
N LEU A 382 -11.80 24.12 18.14
CA LEU A 382 -13.06 24.30 17.42
C LEU A 382 -14.23 23.63 18.15
N CYS A 383 -14.05 22.38 18.59
CA CYS A 383 -15.05 21.65 19.37
C CYS A 383 -15.38 22.32 20.70
N ARG A 384 -14.43 23.00 21.35
CA ARG A 384 -14.68 23.79 22.57
C ARG A 384 -15.49 25.06 22.31
N LYS A 385 -15.30 25.68 21.13
CA LYS A 385 -16.03 26.91 20.75
C LYS A 385 -17.49 26.65 20.35
N ASP A 386 -17.76 25.47 19.77
CA ASP A 386 -19.10 25.08 19.32
C ASP A 386 -19.99 24.51 20.46
N LYS A 387 -19.47 24.40 21.69
CA LYS A 387 -20.30 24.07 22.85
C LYS A 387 -21.11 25.29 23.29
N PRO A 388 -22.44 25.14 23.46
CA PRO A 388 -23.34 26.22 23.92
C PRO A 388 -23.01 26.71 25.31
#